data_11c8dbbc55c7436f615bfee740e3001a
#
_entry.id   11c8dbbc55c7436f615bfee740e3001a
#
_cell.length_a   1.000
_cell.length_b   1.000
_cell.length_c   1.000
_cell.angle_alpha   90.00
_cell.angle_beta   90.00
_cell.angle_gamma   90.00
#
_symmetry.space_group_name_H-M   'P 1'
#
loop_
_entity.id
_entity.type
_entity.pdbx_description
1 polymer ?
#
loop_
_entity_poly.entity_id
_entity_poly.type
_entity_poly.pdbx_seq_one_letter_code
_entity_poly.pdbx_strand_id
1 'polypeptide(L)'
;LEERYKENSGGKKQFCVSTQHYSFAVNAFVDLIQEYGQEAYDFSLRETQTYEIIEDVAKMRSEIGILFLNDFNESVIRKILKSHDLAFHPLFVAKPHVFISRNHPLAKKKVVTNQNLENYPYLSFEQGEHNSFYFSEEIFSAAERKKNIRVRDRATLFNLLIGLNGY
;
A
#
# COMPACT_ATOMS: atom_id res chain seq x y z
N LEU A 1 1.06 7.99 -25.46
CA LEU A 1 1.38 6.55 -25.33
C LEU A 1 2.47 6.15 -26.32
N GLU A 2 2.36 6.54 -27.59
CA GLU A 2 3.34 6.17 -28.64
C GLU A 2 4.76 6.70 -28.40
N GLU A 3 4.92 7.85 -27.71
CA GLU A 3 6.26 8.40 -27.42
C GLU A 3 6.99 7.65 -26.31
N ARG A 4 6.28 7.04 -25.34
CA ARG A 4 6.88 6.19 -24.29
C ARG A 4 7.34 4.82 -24.81
N TYR A 5 6.72 4.32 -25.88
CA TYR A 5 6.98 2.99 -26.44
C TYR A 5 7.71 3.04 -27.80
N LYS A 6 8.11 4.21 -28.27
CA LYS A 6 9.05 4.24 -29.39
C LYS A 6 10.35 3.60 -28.91
N GLU A 7 10.63 2.41 -29.42
CA GLU A 7 11.96 1.79 -29.41
C GLU A 7 12.98 2.77 -29.98
N ASN A 8 13.46 3.68 -29.14
CA ASN A 8 14.67 4.39 -29.43
C ASN A 8 15.81 3.43 -29.09
N SER A 9 16.47 2.93 -30.09
CA SER A 9 17.76 2.27 -30.01
C SER A 9 18.70 3.10 -29.13
N GLY A 10 18.80 2.74 -27.86
CA GLY A 10 19.61 3.40 -26.83
C GLY A 10 18.86 4.09 -25.67
N GLY A 11 17.52 4.06 -25.63
CA GLY A 11 16.71 4.61 -24.53
C GLY A 11 16.65 3.68 -23.32
N LYS A 12 16.62 4.26 -22.12
CA LYS A 12 16.38 3.52 -20.87
C LYS A 12 14.95 2.96 -20.88
N LYS A 13 14.78 1.70 -20.44
CA LYS A 13 13.45 1.14 -20.16
C LYS A 13 12.81 1.92 -19.01
N GLN A 14 11.58 2.38 -19.21
CA GLN A 14 10.81 3.07 -18.19
C GLN A 14 9.72 2.17 -17.65
N PHE A 15 9.55 2.13 -16.34
CA PHE A 15 8.48 1.40 -15.69
C PHE A 15 8.16 2.03 -14.35
N CYS A 16 6.90 2.27 -14.06
CA CYS A 16 6.44 2.85 -12.82
C CYS A 16 5.33 2.01 -12.21
N VAL A 17 5.43 1.77 -10.90
CA VAL A 17 4.41 1.09 -10.10
C VAL A 17 3.97 2.03 -8.99
N SER A 18 2.66 2.24 -8.83
CA SER A 18 2.07 2.90 -7.66
C SER A 18 1.45 1.86 -6.75
N THR A 19 1.73 1.90 -5.46
CA THR A 19 1.30 0.88 -4.50
C THR A 19 0.91 1.50 -3.17
N GLN A 20 0.00 0.84 -2.47
CA GLN A 20 -0.13 1.04 -1.02
C GLN A 20 1.16 0.59 -0.32
N HIS A 21 1.28 0.84 0.98
CA HIS A 21 2.52 0.62 1.74
C HIS A 21 2.79 -0.87 2.03
N TYR A 22 3.11 -1.64 0.99
CA TYR A 22 3.31 -3.09 1.07
C TYR A 22 4.75 -3.53 0.87
N SER A 23 5.32 -4.24 1.85
CA SER A 23 6.66 -4.80 1.75
C SER A 23 6.79 -5.84 0.63
N PHE A 24 5.74 -6.61 0.33
CA PHE A 24 5.79 -7.59 -0.76
C PHE A 24 5.96 -6.91 -2.13
N ALA A 25 5.33 -5.73 -2.34
CA ALA A 25 5.47 -4.98 -3.59
C ALA A 25 6.90 -4.47 -3.76
N VAL A 26 7.52 -3.99 -2.68
CA VAL A 26 8.94 -3.58 -2.69
C VAL A 26 9.85 -4.77 -3.00
N ASN A 27 9.63 -5.92 -2.39
CA ASN A 27 10.44 -7.11 -2.64
C ASN A 27 10.30 -7.58 -4.09
N ALA A 28 9.08 -7.63 -4.64
CA ALA A 28 8.85 -7.98 -6.04
C ALA A 28 9.53 -6.97 -6.99
N PHE A 29 9.56 -5.69 -6.62
CA PHE A 29 10.25 -4.66 -7.42
C PHE A 29 11.77 -4.83 -7.38
N VAL A 30 12.34 -5.26 -6.24
CA VAL A 30 13.77 -5.62 -6.13
C VAL A 30 14.09 -6.81 -7.04
N ASP A 31 13.27 -7.86 -7.02
CA ASP A 31 13.45 -9.04 -7.86
C ASP A 31 13.40 -8.67 -9.35
N LEU A 32 12.45 -7.80 -9.73
CA LEU A 32 12.34 -7.26 -11.08
C LEU A 32 13.63 -6.55 -11.52
N ILE A 33 14.17 -5.68 -10.67
CA ILE A 33 15.42 -4.96 -10.97
C ILE A 33 16.61 -5.93 -11.10
N GLN A 34 16.67 -6.94 -10.25
CA GLN A 34 17.74 -7.94 -10.32
C GLN A 34 17.69 -8.75 -11.64
N GLU A 35 16.49 -9.06 -12.12
CA GLU A 35 16.31 -9.77 -13.39
C GLU A 35 16.68 -8.91 -14.60
N TYR A 36 16.29 -7.63 -14.60
CA TYR A 36 16.51 -6.70 -15.73
C TYR A 36 17.71 -5.77 -15.54
N GLY A 37 18.42 -5.87 -14.44
CA GLY A 37 19.45 -4.90 -14.01
C GLY A 37 20.72 -4.82 -14.86
N GLN A 38 20.85 -5.63 -15.92
CA GLN A 38 21.96 -5.54 -16.88
C GLN A 38 21.69 -4.54 -18.01
N GLU A 39 20.48 -4.05 -18.14
CA GLU A 39 20.07 -3.07 -19.14
C GLU A 39 19.91 -1.68 -18.51
N ALA A 40 19.99 -0.63 -19.32
CA ALA A 40 19.72 0.72 -18.85
C ALA A 40 18.21 0.87 -18.56
N TYR A 41 17.86 1.28 -17.35
CA TYR A 41 16.48 1.47 -16.93
C TYR A 41 16.28 2.79 -16.15
N ASP A 42 15.01 3.20 -16.10
CA ASP A 42 14.52 4.32 -15.27
C ASP A 42 13.19 3.87 -14.66
N PHE A 43 13.28 3.14 -13.56
CA PHE A 43 12.13 2.54 -12.87
C PHE A 43 11.75 3.33 -11.64
N SER A 44 10.45 3.42 -11.38
CA SER A 44 9.91 4.12 -10.21
C SER A 44 8.95 3.23 -9.45
N LEU A 45 9.09 3.22 -8.13
CA LEU A 45 8.12 2.65 -7.20
C LEU A 45 7.60 3.78 -6.31
N ARG A 46 6.29 4.02 -6.35
CA ARG A 46 5.62 5.06 -5.58
C ARG A 46 4.72 4.41 -4.53
N GLU A 47 5.08 4.60 -3.26
CA GLU A 47 4.16 4.29 -2.16
C GLU A 47 3.29 5.52 -1.93
N THR A 48 1.97 5.37 -2.11
CA THR A 48 1.04 6.50 -2.04
C THR A 48 -0.37 6.05 -1.66
N GLN A 49 -1.27 7.00 -1.53
CA GLN A 49 -2.65 6.84 -1.11
C GLN A 49 -3.48 6.05 -2.13
N THR A 50 -4.47 5.31 -1.66
CA THR A 50 -5.30 4.43 -2.51
C THR A 50 -5.92 5.14 -3.71
N TYR A 51 -6.48 6.34 -3.51
CA TYR A 51 -7.08 7.09 -4.63
C TYR A 51 -6.02 7.60 -5.62
N GLU A 52 -4.87 8.03 -5.13
CA GLU A 52 -3.75 8.48 -5.98
C GLU A 52 -3.20 7.33 -6.84
N ILE A 53 -3.17 6.09 -6.31
CA ILE A 53 -2.80 4.91 -7.10
C ILE A 53 -3.73 4.75 -8.30
N ILE A 54 -5.03 4.87 -8.09
CA ILE A 54 -6.04 4.77 -9.16
C ILE A 54 -5.82 5.88 -10.20
N GLU A 55 -5.62 7.12 -9.74
CA GLU A 55 -5.33 8.24 -10.62
C GLU A 55 -4.00 8.09 -11.39
N ASP A 56 -2.96 7.55 -10.74
CA ASP A 56 -1.67 7.34 -11.38
C ASP A 56 -1.79 6.40 -12.58
N VAL A 57 -2.52 5.31 -12.43
CA VAL A 57 -2.77 4.38 -13.53
C VAL A 57 -3.71 4.98 -14.57
N ALA A 58 -4.80 5.62 -14.16
CA ALA A 58 -5.75 6.25 -15.07
C ALA A 58 -5.13 7.34 -15.94
N LYS A 59 -4.19 8.11 -15.35
CA LYS A 59 -3.44 9.17 -16.03
C LYS A 59 -2.13 8.68 -16.65
N MET A 60 -1.90 7.38 -16.70
CA MET A 60 -0.69 6.74 -17.25
C MET A 60 0.61 7.26 -16.62
N ARG A 61 0.59 7.65 -15.37
CA ARG A 61 1.78 7.98 -14.57
C ARG A 61 2.46 6.73 -14.02
N SER A 62 1.70 5.64 -13.92
CA SER A 62 2.17 4.31 -13.56
C SER A 62 1.52 3.27 -14.46
N GLU A 63 2.27 2.24 -14.83
CA GLU A 63 1.78 1.13 -15.63
C GLU A 63 0.91 0.18 -14.80
N ILE A 64 1.22 0.06 -13.50
CA ILE A 64 0.53 -0.83 -12.58
C ILE A 64 0.22 -0.09 -11.29
N GLY A 65 -0.99 -0.35 -10.77
CA GLY A 65 -1.41 0.03 -9.41
C GLY A 65 -1.60 -1.20 -8.55
N ILE A 66 -1.05 -1.22 -7.33
CA ILE A 66 -1.23 -2.31 -6.36
C ILE A 66 -2.02 -1.79 -5.17
N LEU A 67 -3.20 -2.35 -4.96
CA LEU A 67 -4.08 -2.01 -3.84
C LEU A 67 -4.82 -3.25 -3.33
N PHE A 68 -5.39 -3.19 -2.13
CA PHE A 68 -6.14 -4.30 -1.58
C PHE A 68 -7.65 -4.05 -1.61
N LEU A 69 -8.39 -5.14 -1.78
CA LEU A 69 -9.84 -5.17 -1.65
C LEU A 69 -10.23 -6.13 -0.52
N ASN A 70 -11.32 -5.80 0.15
CA ASN A 70 -12.02 -6.63 1.11
C ASN A 70 -13.53 -6.47 0.94
N ASP A 71 -14.32 -7.26 1.65
CA ASP A 71 -15.79 -7.23 1.55
C ASP A 71 -16.39 -5.85 1.83
N PHE A 72 -15.70 -5.02 2.61
CA PHE A 72 -16.17 -3.69 2.97
C PHE A 72 -15.93 -2.65 1.86
N ASN A 73 -14.75 -2.66 1.22
CA ASN A 73 -14.37 -1.61 0.26
C ASN A 73 -14.53 -2.01 -1.21
N GLU A 74 -14.66 -3.30 -1.51
CA GLU A 74 -14.61 -3.84 -2.87
C GLU A 74 -15.61 -3.17 -3.82
N SER A 75 -16.87 -3.04 -3.40
CA SER A 75 -17.92 -2.48 -4.26
C SER A 75 -17.65 -1.02 -4.65
N VAL A 76 -17.10 -0.23 -3.71
CA VAL A 76 -16.76 1.18 -3.93
C VAL A 76 -15.54 1.30 -4.83
N ILE A 77 -14.47 0.58 -4.50
CA ILE A 77 -13.22 0.64 -5.27
C ILE A 77 -13.44 0.14 -6.70
N ARG A 78 -14.14 -0.98 -6.91
CA ARG A 78 -14.44 -1.49 -8.26
C ARG A 78 -15.27 -0.50 -9.09
N LYS A 79 -16.22 0.22 -8.47
CA LYS A 79 -16.99 1.25 -9.16
C LYS A 79 -16.08 2.40 -9.63
N ILE A 80 -15.14 2.81 -8.80
CA ILE A 80 -14.18 3.87 -9.14
C ILE A 80 -13.24 3.38 -10.25
N LEU A 81 -12.69 2.18 -10.15
CA LEU A 81 -11.84 1.60 -11.19
C LEU A 81 -12.57 1.57 -12.55
N LYS A 82 -13.83 1.13 -12.54
CA LYS A 82 -14.65 1.10 -13.76
C LYS A 82 -14.90 2.51 -14.35
N SER A 83 -15.08 3.51 -13.50
CA SER A 83 -15.28 4.90 -13.99
C SER A 83 -14.01 5.51 -14.58
N HIS A 84 -12.87 4.90 -14.37
CA HIS A 84 -11.58 5.27 -14.94
C HIS A 84 -11.09 4.28 -16.02
N ASP A 85 -11.98 3.39 -16.50
CA ASP A 85 -11.67 2.33 -17.48
C ASP A 85 -10.51 1.41 -17.07
N LEU A 86 -10.38 1.15 -15.75
CA LEU A 86 -9.35 0.30 -15.18
C LEU A 86 -9.91 -1.10 -14.83
N ALA A 87 -9.11 -2.13 -15.09
CA ALA A 87 -9.37 -3.51 -14.70
C ALA A 87 -8.64 -3.87 -13.41
N PHE A 88 -9.27 -4.67 -12.54
CA PHE A 88 -8.65 -5.24 -11.36
C PHE A 88 -8.38 -6.73 -11.56
N HIS A 89 -7.12 -7.12 -11.38
CA HIS A 89 -6.66 -8.51 -11.46
C HIS A 89 -6.21 -8.97 -10.07
N PRO A 90 -6.85 -9.99 -9.47
CA PRO A 90 -6.43 -10.52 -8.18
C PRO A 90 -5.03 -11.11 -8.24
N LEU A 91 -4.15 -10.75 -7.30
CA LEU A 91 -2.83 -11.36 -7.15
C LEU A 91 -2.88 -12.55 -6.18
N PHE A 92 -3.39 -12.34 -4.98
CA PHE A 92 -3.55 -13.36 -3.94
C PHE A 92 -4.55 -12.91 -2.88
N VAL A 93 -4.95 -13.85 -2.03
CA VAL A 93 -5.78 -13.57 -0.84
C VAL A 93 -4.91 -13.80 0.39
N ALA A 94 -4.93 -12.84 1.32
CA ALA A 94 -4.17 -12.91 2.56
C ALA A 94 -5.09 -12.75 3.78
N LYS A 95 -4.68 -13.35 4.90
CA LYS A 95 -5.31 -13.12 6.19
C LYS A 95 -4.66 -11.92 6.88
N PRO A 96 -5.43 -11.06 7.54
CA PRO A 96 -4.85 -9.95 8.29
C PRO A 96 -4.08 -10.43 9.51
N HIS A 97 -2.99 -9.73 9.81
CA HIS A 97 -2.17 -9.95 10.99
C HIS A 97 -1.89 -8.63 11.69
N VAL A 98 -1.76 -8.70 13.01
CA VAL A 98 -1.30 -7.54 13.78
C VAL A 98 0.21 -7.39 13.61
N PHE A 99 0.63 -6.22 13.17
CA PHE A 99 2.03 -5.87 13.06
C PHE A 99 2.46 -5.08 14.30
N ILE A 100 3.41 -5.60 15.07
CA ILE A 100 3.93 -5.02 16.30
C ILE A 100 5.45 -5.22 16.40
N SER A 101 6.12 -4.36 17.17
CA SER A 101 7.54 -4.55 17.47
C SER A 101 7.77 -5.89 18.21
N ARG A 102 8.89 -6.55 17.94
CA ARG A 102 9.32 -7.75 18.70
C ARG A 102 9.44 -7.53 20.21
N ASN A 103 9.63 -6.27 20.62
CA ASN A 103 9.73 -5.86 22.03
C ASN A 103 8.38 -5.41 22.62
N HIS A 104 7.31 -5.45 21.83
CA HIS A 104 5.98 -5.08 22.26
C HIS A 104 5.51 -6.02 23.39
N PRO A 105 4.81 -5.51 24.44
CA PRO A 105 4.31 -6.35 25.54
C PRO A 105 3.47 -7.55 25.10
N LEU A 106 2.80 -7.46 23.96
CA LEU A 106 1.99 -8.54 23.38
C LEU A 106 2.78 -9.49 22.46
N ALA A 107 4.06 -9.24 22.16
CA ALA A 107 4.82 -10.02 21.18
C ALA A 107 4.96 -11.51 21.50
N LYS A 108 4.87 -11.88 22.79
CA LYS A 108 4.93 -13.29 23.25
C LYS A 108 3.57 -13.99 23.26
N LYS A 109 2.46 -13.27 23.00
CA LYS A 109 1.13 -13.88 22.94
C LYS A 109 0.97 -14.70 21.66
N LYS A 110 0.44 -15.92 21.79
CA LYS A 110 0.12 -16.77 20.63
C LYS A 110 -1.06 -16.21 19.81
N VAL A 111 -1.99 -15.52 20.48
CA VAL A 111 -3.15 -14.90 19.85
C VAL A 111 -3.32 -13.50 20.46
N VAL A 112 -3.46 -12.50 19.60
CA VAL A 112 -3.74 -11.12 19.97
C VAL A 112 -5.18 -10.80 19.53
N THR A 113 -6.00 -10.35 20.48
CA THR A 113 -7.40 -9.95 20.24
C THR A 113 -7.51 -8.43 20.18
N ASN A 114 -8.60 -7.91 19.62
CA ASN A 114 -8.88 -6.46 19.61
C ASN A 114 -8.87 -5.87 21.04
N GLN A 115 -9.42 -6.59 22.02
CA GLN A 115 -9.41 -6.16 23.42
C GLN A 115 -7.98 -5.99 23.98
N ASN A 116 -7.03 -6.82 23.56
CA ASN A 116 -5.63 -6.67 23.95
C ASN A 116 -5.01 -5.39 23.39
N LEU A 117 -5.49 -4.90 22.25
CA LEU A 117 -4.96 -3.75 21.55
C LEU A 117 -5.52 -2.40 22.01
N GLU A 118 -6.64 -2.37 22.74
CA GLU A 118 -7.35 -1.14 23.14
C GLU A 118 -6.49 -0.10 23.85
N ASN A 119 -5.47 -0.53 24.57
CA ASN A 119 -4.60 0.37 25.36
C ASN A 119 -3.41 0.90 24.55
N TYR A 120 -3.17 0.36 23.35
CA TYR A 120 -2.03 0.71 22.51
C TYR A 120 -2.45 1.64 21.37
N PRO A 121 -1.57 2.53 20.89
CA PRO A 121 -1.85 3.37 19.76
C PRO A 121 -2.02 2.55 18.48
N TYR A 122 -3.11 2.81 17.75
CA TYR A 122 -3.32 2.33 16.42
C TYR A 122 -2.66 3.28 15.41
N LEU A 123 -1.84 2.73 14.53
CA LEU A 123 -1.14 3.47 13.50
C LEU A 123 -1.72 3.11 12.13
N SER A 124 -2.00 4.11 11.33
CA SER A 124 -2.57 3.95 9.99
C SER A 124 -2.00 4.98 9.03
N PHE A 125 -2.13 4.68 7.74
CA PHE A 125 -1.77 5.63 6.70
C PHE A 125 -2.95 6.58 6.43
N GLU A 126 -2.66 7.88 6.35
CA GLU A 126 -3.68 8.86 5.98
C GLU A 126 -3.99 8.79 4.49
N GLN A 127 -5.23 9.08 4.12
CA GLN A 127 -5.72 9.01 2.74
C GLN A 127 -5.99 10.41 2.15
N GLY A 128 -5.38 11.46 2.68
CA GLY A 128 -5.45 12.84 2.17
C GLY A 128 -6.87 13.37 2.05
N GLU A 129 -7.17 13.99 0.91
CA GLU A 129 -8.49 14.56 0.62
C GLU A 129 -9.58 13.49 0.50
N HIS A 130 -9.21 12.27 0.10
CA HIS A 130 -10.10 11.13 0.01
C HIS A 130 -10.11 10.30 1.31
N ASN A 131 -10.10 10.97 2.47
CA ASN A 131 -10.03 10.33 3.78
C ASN A 131 -11.36 9.64 4.16
N SER A 132 -11.73 8.64 3.39
CA SER A 132 -12.86 7.74 3.63
C SER A 132 -12.35 6.37 4.07
N PHE A 133 -13.08 5.68 4.93
CA PHE A 133 -12.78 4.31 5.36
C PHE A 133 -12.62 3.31 4.20
N TYR A 134 -13.25 3.58 3.06
CA TYR A 134 -13.14 2.73 1.87
C TYR A 134 -11.75 2.78 1.22
N PHE A 135 -11.00 3.84 1.44
CA PHE A 135 -9.64 4.01 0.90
C PHE A 135 -8.54 3.61 1.88
N SER A 136 -8.89 3.29 3.13
CA SER A 136 -7.91 2.87 4.13
C SER A 136 -7.17 1.61 3.69
N GLU A 137 -5.88 1.56 4.01
CA GLU A 137 -5.00 0.42 3.73
C GLU A 137 -5.10 -0.67 4.79
N GLU A 138 -5.72 -0.35 5.91
CA GLU A 138 -5.86 -1.24 7.04
C GLU A 138 -7.28 -1.78 7.15
N ILE A 139 -7.38 -3.02 7.60
CA ILE A 139 -8.66 -3.63 7.95
C ILE A 139 -9.20 -2.99 9.24
N PHE A 140 -10.51 -3.06 9.41
CA PHE A 140 -11.20 -2.46 10.58
C PHE A 140 -10.94 -0.97 10.77
N SER A 141 -10.65 -0.24 9.69
CA SER A 141 -10.42 1.21 9.71
C SER A 141 -11.59 2.01 10.28
N ALA A 142 -12.81 1.51 10.13
CA ALA A 142 -14.03 2.12 10.67
C ALA A 142 -14.22 1.88 12.18
N ALA A 143 -13.42 1.03 12.82
CA ALA A 143 -13.56 0.76 14.25
C ALA A 143 -13.14 1.97 15.10
N GLU A 144 -13.96 2.33 16.07
CA GLU A 144 -13.64 3.39 17.02
C GLU A 144 -12.50 2.95 17.94
N ARG A 145 -11.50 3.81 18.11
CA ARG A 145 -10.31 3.56 18.93
C ARG A 145 -9.97 4.79 19.77
N LYS A 146 -9.50 4.55 20.97
CA LYS A 146 -9.12 5.63 21.90
C LYS A 146 -7.86 6.38 21.48
N LYS A 147 -6.94 5.72 20.78
CA LYS A 147 -5.63 6.27 20.39
C LYS A 147 -5.37 5.98 18.94
N ASN A 148 -5.43 7.00 18.09
CA ASN A 148 -5.17 6.90 16.67
C ASN A 148 -4.03 7.84 16.30
N ILE A 149 -3.09 7.34 15.50
CA ILE A 149 -2.02 8.14 14.89
C ILE A 149 -2.05 7.85 13.39
N ARG A 150 -2.11 8.91 12.58
CA ARG A 150 -2.03 8.80 11.13
C ARG A 150 -0.70 9.32 10.64
N VAL A 151 -0.12 8.63 9.68
CA VAL A 151 1.18 8.94 9.09
C VAL A 151 1.10 8.89 7.57
N ARG A 152 2.13 9.41 6.90
CA ARG A 152 2.23 9.39 5.42
C ARG A 152 3.26 8.42 4.89
N ASP A 153 4.20 8.03 5.72
CA ASP A 153 5.33 7.21 5.29
C ASP A 153 5.65 6.10 6.28
N ARG A 154 6.29 5.08 5.76
CA ARG A 154 6.61 3.85 6.47
C ARG A 154 7.68 4.04 7.54
N ALA A 155 8.66 4.90 7.31
CA ALA A 155 9.74 5.13 8.26
C ALA A 155 9.20 5.79 9.54
N THR A 156 8.35 6.80 9.39
CA THR A 156 7.65 7.43 10.51
C THR A 156 6.76 6.41 11.23
N LEU A 157 6.00 5.60 10.50
CA LEU A 157 5.15 4.56 11.10
C LEU A 157 5.97 3.60 11.97
N PHE A 158 7.08 3.08 11.48
CA PHE A 158 7.91 2.13 12.24
C PHE A 158 8.54 2.75 13.48
N ASN A 159 9.01 3.99 13.40
CA ASN A 159 9.57 4.68 14.55
C ASN A 159 8.52 4.89 15.66
N LEU A 160 7.31 5.31 15.30
CA LEU A 160 6.21 5.47 16.24
C LEU A 160 5.72 4.12 16.81
N LEU A 161 5.63 3.09 15.97
CA LEU A 161 5.27 1.74 16.37
C LEU A 161 6.22 1.19 17.44
N ILE A 162 7.53 1.40 17.26
CA ILE A 162 8.55 0.96 18.21
C ILE A 162 8.53 1.85 19.46
N GLY A 163 8.51 3.17 19.29
CA GLY A 163 8.65 4.13 20.38
C GLY A 163 7.43 4.20 21.32
N LEU A 164 6.24 3.90 20.80
CA LEU A 164 4.98 4.00 21.54
C LEU A 164 4.33 2.65 21.83
N ASN A 165 4.95 1.53 21.50
CA ASN A 165 4.31 0.21 21.49
C ASN A 165 2.99 0.24 20.69
N GLY A 166 2.99 0.83 19.51
CA GLY A 166 1.83 0.88 18.64
C GLY A 166 1.62 -0.42 17.83
N TYR A 167 0.51 -0.49 17.08
CA TYR A 167 0.19 -1.62 16.22
C TYR A 167 -0.45 -1.15 14.91
#